data_de8084ee82736503a962e83cfb03620d
#
_entry.id   de8084ee82736503a962e83cfb03620d
#
_cell.length_a   1.000
_cell.length_b   1.000
_cell.length_c   1.000
_cell.angle_alpha   90.00
_cell.angle_beta   90.00
_cell.angle_gamma   90.00
#
_symmetry.space_group_name_H-M   'P 1'
#
loop_
_entity.id
_entity.type
_entity.pdbx_description
1 polymer ?
#
loop_
_entity_poly.entity_id
_entity_poly.type
_entity_poly.pdbx_seq_one_letter_code
_entity_poly.pdbx_strand_id
1 'polypeptide(L)'
;MAKPVKAPRARVCIDRVLPRDMMRLQPTSRRAGRVRAIAPVGKTWMNGSTLRVRFLGGTAAQHRIVKEQAGWWAEHSNLRFEFVQASDAEIRISFDPDDGAWSYVGTDCRGIPANEATMNLGFMDGGTTAHEFGHAIGLAHEHQNPAGGIEWNEEAVIREWAS
;
A
#
# COMPACT_ATOMS: atom_id res chain seq x y z
N MET A 1 0.46 -31.44 27.72
CA MET A 1 -0.55 -30.57 27.13
C MET A 1 0.02 -29.97 25.85
N ALA A 2 -0.53 -30.30 24.68
CA ALA A 2 -0.09 -29.74 23.41
C ALA A 2 -0.54 -28.27 23.34
N LYS A 3 0.37 -27.36 22.91
CA LYS A 3 0.02 -25.96 22.64
C LYS A 3 -1.01 -25.91 21.51
N PRO A 4 -2.05 -25.07 21.62
CA PRO A 4 -3.01 -24.91 20.52
C PRO A 4 -2.27 -24.43 19.26
N VAL A 5 -2.45 -25.17 18.17
CA VAL A 5 -1.96 -24.77 16.85
C VAL A 5 -2.79 -23.56 16.45
N LYS A 6 -2.13 -22.39 16.37
CA LYS A 6 -2.75 -21.14 15.91
C LYS A 6 -3.16 -21.34 14.44
N ALA A 7 -4.45 -21.16 14.14
CA ALA A 7 -4.93 -21.24 12.75
C ALA A 7 -4.12 -20.26 11.86
N PRO A 8 -3.78 -20.65 10.62
CA PRO A 8 -3.09 -19.76 9.70
C PRO A 8 -3.95 -18.51 9.52
N ARG A 9 -3.38 -17.33 9.81
CA ARG A 9 -4.04 -16.05 9.53
C ARG A 9 -4.28 -15.92 8.03
N ALA A 10 -5.43 -15.42 7.66
CA ALA A 10 -5.73 -15.12 6.27
C ALA A 10 -4.67 -14.14 5.72
N ARG A 11 -4.13 -14.45 4.54
CA ARG A 11 -3.21 -13.57 3.81
C ARG A 11 -4.05 -12.53 3.10
N VAL A 12 -4.28 -11.41 3.76
CA VAL A 12 -5.10 -10.30 3.28
C VAL A 12 -4.22 -9.09 3.07
N CYS A 13 -4.38 -8.42 1.93
CA CYS A 13 -3.88 -7.08 1.72
C CYS A 13 -4.91 -6.08 2.24
N ILE A 14 -4.47 -5.08 2.96
CA ILE A 14 -5.32 -4.04 3.54
C ILE A 14 -4.80 -2.66 3.12
N ASP A 15 -5.66 -1.86 2.45
CA ASP A 15 -5.38 -0.45 2.22
C ASP A 15 -5.39 0.31 3.55
N ARG A 16 -4.28 0.97 3.87
CA ARG A 16 -4.28 1.94 4.97
C ARG A 16 -4.51 3.35 4.44
N VAL A 17 -5.57 3.97 4.93
CA VAL A 17 -5.97 5.33 4.59
C VAL A 17 -5.95 6.16 5.88
N LEU A 18 -5.40 7.36 5.81
CA LEU A 18 -5.46 8.27 6.97
C LEU A 18 -6.91 8.56 7.37
N PRO A 19 -7.22 8.63 8.68
CA PRO A 19 -8.51 9.11 9.17
C PRO A 19 -8.90 10.44 8.54
N ARG A 20 -10.19 10.68 8.33
CA ARG A 20 -10.69 11.87 7.62
C ARG A 20 -10.27 13.20 8.25
N ASP A 21 -10.11 13.23 9.55
CA ASP A 21 -9.63 14.38 10.33
C ASP A 21 -8.15 14.72 10.08
N MET A 22 -7.36 13.73 9.64
CA MET A 22 -5.96 13.91 9.24
C MET A 22 -5.80 14.18 7.73
N MET A 23 -6.85 14.03 6.94
CA MET A 23 -6.85 14.36 5.52
C MET A 23 -6.90 15.88 5.34
N ARG A 24 -5.83 16.46 4.81
CA ARG A 24 -5.88 17.84 4.33
C ARG A 24 -6.89 17.90 3.18
N LEU A 25 -7.97 18.67 3.35
CA LEU A 25 -8.94 18.93 2.31
C LEU A 25 -8.25 19.60 1.11
N GLN A 26 -8.03 18.87 0.04
CA GLN A 26 -7.57 19.42 -1.23
C GLN A 26 -8.76 19.55 -2.18
N PRO A 27 -8.87 20.63 -2.96
CA PRO A 27 -9.97 20.82 -3.88
C PRO A 27 -9.96 19.78 -4.99
N THR A 28 -11.10 19.14 -5.22
CA THR A 28 -11.31 18.12 -6.23
C THR A 28 -11.39 18.75 -7.62
N SER A 29 -10.42 18.48 -8.50
CA SER A 29 -10.59 18.71 -9.94
C SER A 29 -11.13 17.44 -10.62
N ARG A 30 -12.36 17.54 -11.14
CA ARG A 30 -12.95 16.47 -11.96
C ARG A 30 -12.31 16.48 -13.36
N ARG A 31 -11.58 15.43 -13.72
CA ARG A 31 -11.31 15.10 -15.12
C ARG A 31 -12.00 13.78 -15.44
N ALA A 32 -12.97 13.83 -16.38
CA ALA A 32 -13.60 12.65 -16.94
C ALA A 32 -12.63 11.99 -17.93
N GLY A 33 -12.29 10.73 -17.69
CA GLY A 33 -11.53 9.86 -18.58
C GLY A 33 -11.73 8.42 -18.14
N ARG A 34 -11.66 7.47 -19.07
CA ARG A 34 -11.70 6.02 -18.75
C ARG A 34 -10.49 5.69 -17.88
N VAL A 35 -10.69 5.62 -16.58
CA VAL A 35 -9.65 5.26 -15.61
C VAL A 35 -9.66 3.73 -15.47
N ARG A 36 -8.57 3.07 -15.84
CA ARG A 36 -8.38 1.63 -15.66
C ARG A 36 -7.77 1.28 -14.28
N ALA A 37 -7.52 2.28 -13.45
CA ALA A 37 -7.05 2.13 -12.08
C ALA A 37 -7.59 3.28 -11.25
N ILE A 38 -7.96 3.04 -9.99
CA ILE A 38 -8.38 4.10 -9.09
C ILE A 38 -7.13 4.78 -8.52
N ALA A 39 -7.01 6.08 -8.80
CA ALA A 39 -6.08 6.96 -8.14
C ALA A 39 -6.89 8.00 -7.35
N PRO A 40 -7.02 7.88 -6.03
CA PRO A 40 -7.74 8.82 -5.20
C PRO A 40 -7.19 10.24 -5.37
N VAL A 41 -8.08 11.20 -5.59
CA VAL A 41 -7.70 12.60 -5.82
C VAL A 41 -6.94 13.14 -4.62
N GLY A 42 -5.79 13.77 -4.88
CA GLY A 42 -4.93 14.35 -3.86
C GLY A 42 -3.95 13.38 -3.18
N LYS A 43 -3.98 12.08 -3.55
CA LYS A 43 -3.04 11.07 -3.00
C LYS A 43 -1.94 10.66 -3.97
N THR A 44 -2.00 11.10 -5.21
CA THR A 44 -0.99 10.81 -6.23
C THR A 44 0.25 11.70 -6.09
N TRP A 45 1.39 11.16 -6.41
CA TRP A 45 2.64 11.91 -6.48
C TRP A 45 2.69 12.77 -7.74
N MET A 46 3.46 13.85 -7.69
CA MET A 46 3.77 14.61 -8.90
C MET A 46 4.57 13.76 -9.86
N ASN A 47 4.26 13.92 -11.15
CA ASN A 47 5.00 13.25 -12.21
C ASN A 47 6.50 13.59 -12.14
N GLY A 48 7.37 12.59 -12.23
CA GLY A 48 8.82 12.74 -12.09
C GLY A 48 9.34 12.74 -10.64
N SER A 49 8.46 12.54 -9.64
CA SER A 49 8.89 12.48 -8.24
C SER A 49 9.88 11.34 -7.99
N THR A 50 10.82 11.59 -7.09
CA THR A 50 11.67 10.56 -6.48
C THR A 50 11.13 10.24 -5.09
N LEU A 51 10.82 8.96 -4.84
CA LEU A 51 10.34 8.44 -3.57
C LEU A 51 11.49 7.72 -2.86
N ARG A 52 11.78 8.15 -1.64
CA ARG A 52 12.82 7.53 -0.83
C ARG A 52 12.25 6.32 -0.11
N VAL A 53 12.97 5.21 -0.18
CA VAL A 53 12.58 3.92 0.40
C VAL A 53 13.57 3.54 1.48
N ARG A 54 13.09 3.26 2.68
CA ARG A 54 13.88 2.81 3.82
C ARG A 54 13.38 1.46 4.31
N PHE A 55 14.29 0.55 4.58
CA PHE A 55 14.00 -0.69 5.28
C PHE A 55 14.09 -0.47 6.80
N LEU A 56 13.06 -0.89 7.53
CA LEU A 56 13.04 -0.88 9.00
C LEU A 56 13.48 -2.23 9.58
N GLY A 57 13.91 -3.16 8.74
CA GLY A 57 14.34 -4.50 9.07
C GLY A 57 14.39 -5.38 7.83
N GLY A 58 14.23 -6.68 8.01
CA GLY A 58 14.17 -7.64 6.91
C GLY A 58 15.53 -8.24 6.53
N THR A 59 15.47 -9.28 5.70
CA THR A 59 16.64 -10.01 5.19
C THR A 59 17.11 -9.45 3.86
N ALA A 60 18.36 -9.75 3.47
CA ALA A 60 18.88 -9.38 2.15
C ALA A 60 18.05 -9.94 0.99
N ALA A 61 17.45 -11.12 1.16
CA ALA A 61 16.56 -11.71 0.16
C ALA A 61 15.26 -10.90 -0.01
N GLN A 62 14.64 -10.47 1.09
CA GLN A 62 13.47 -9.60 1.07
C GLN A 62 13.79 -8.25 0.43
N HIS A 63 14.90 -7.63 0.81
CA HIS A 63 15.35 -6.36 0.21
C HIS A 63 15.56 -6.47 -1.30
N ARG A 64 16.07 -7.60 -1.80
CA ARG A 64 16.24 -7.85 -3.24
C ARG A 64 14.89 -7.87 -3.95
N ILE A 65 13.91 -8.63 -3.44
CA ILE A 65 12.56 -8.69 -4.02
C ILE A 65 11.93 -7.29 -4.06
N VAL A 66 12.03 -6.52 -2.98
CA VAL A 66 11.52 -5.14 -2.93
C VAL A 66 12.15 -4.28 -4.01
N LYS A 67 13.48 -4.34 -4.17
CA LYS A 67 14.18 -3.57 -5.19
C LYS A 67 13.78 -3.94 -6.61
N GLU A 68 13.57 -5.23 -6.88
CA GLU A 68 13.09 -5.73 -8.18
C GLU A 68 11.70 -5.16 -8.49
N GLN A 69 10.77 -5.23 -7.54
CA GLN A 69 9.40 -4.73 -7.75
C GLN A 69 9.32 -3.20 -7.83
N ALA A 70 10.12 -2.48 -7.05
CA ALA A 70 10.25 -1.03 -7.20
C ALA A 70 10.83 -0.65 -8.57
N GLY A 71 11.83 -1.40 -9.06
CA GLY A 71 12.39 -1.24 -10.40
C GLY A 71 11.34 -1.43 -11.49
N TRP A 72 10.51 -2.48 -11.39
CA TRP A 72 9.42 -2.71 -12.32
C TRP A 72 8.44 -1.51 -12.38
N TRP A 73 8.05 -0.96 -11.22
CA TRP A 73 7.22 0.24 -11.19
C TRP A 73 7.91 1.48 -11.77
N ALA A 74 9.23 1.64 -11.55
CA ALA A 74 9.99 2.74 -12.13
C ALA A 74 10.04 2.68 -13.68
N GLU A 75 10.07 1.47 -14.25
CA GLU A 75 10.02 1.25 -15.70
C GLU A 75 8.64 1.56 -16.30
N HIS A 76 7.55 1.39 -15.52
CA HIS A 76 6.17 1.53 -15.99
C HIS A 76 5.49 2.81 -15.51
N SER A 77 6.21 3.67 -14.78
CA SER A 77 5.73 4.97 -14.32
C SER A 77 6.82 6.03 -14.49
N ASN A 78 6.48 7.30 -14.40
CA ASN A 78 7.49 8.35 -14.36
C ASN A 78 7.87 8.72 -12.90
N LEU A 79 8.05 7.68 -12.06
CA LEU A 79 8.52 7.81 -10.70
C LEU A 79 9.89 7.16 -10.55
N ARG A 80 10.66 7.60 -9.56
CA ARG A 80 11.95 7.02 -9.19
C ARG A 80 11.92 6.55 -7.74
N PHE A 81 12.64 5.48 -7.43
CA PHE A 81 12.80 4.99 -6.08
C PHE A 81 14.26 5.05 -5.68
N GLU A 82 14.55 5.73 -4.58
CA GLU A 82 15.89 5.85 -4.01
C GLU A 82 15.94 5.15 -2.65
N PHE A 83 16.80 4.14 -2.51
CA PHE A 83 16.95 3.39 -1.27
C PHE A 83 17.93 4.11 -0.34
N VAL A 84 17.41 4.56 0.81
CA VAL A 84 18.12 5.43 1.76
C VAL A 84 18.10 4.90 3.18
N GLN A 85 18.92 5.47 4.06
CA GLN A 85 18.88 5.23 5.51
C GLN A 85 18.18 6.37 6.28
N ALA A 86 17.75 7.43 5.58
CA ALA A 86 17.11 8.58 6.19
C ALA A 86 15.78 8.21 6.87
N SER A 87 15.54 8.70 8.08
CA SER A 87 14.35 8.37 8.86
C SER A 87 13.06 8.94 8.27
N ASP A 88 13.16 10.03 7.52
CA ASP A 88 12.06 10.76 6.90
C ASP A 88 11.74 10.28 5.47
N ALA A 89 12.21 9.08 5.08
CA ALA A 89 11.85 8.47 3.81
C ALA A 89 10.32 8.31 3.68
N GLU A 90 9.79 8.50 2.48
CA GLU A 90 8.35 8.42 2.19
C GLU A 90 7.83 7.00 2.40
N ILE A 91 8.56 6.00 1.88
CA ILE A 91 8.20 4.58 1.98
C ILE A 91 9.13 3.93 3.02
N ARG A 92 8.57 3.55 4.16
CA ARG A 92 9.29 2.88 5.26
C ARG A 92 8.71 1.49 5.44
N ILE A 93 9.52 0.47 5.11
CA ILE A 93 9.04 -0.91 4.96
C ILE A 93 9.42 -1.74 6.20
N SER A 94 8.41 -2.27 6.87
CA SER A 94 8.54 -3.35 7.87
C SER A 94 8.25 -4.72 7.24
N PHE A 95 8.63 -5.78 7.96
CA PHE A 95 8.49 -7.16 7.52
C PHE A 95 7.89 -8.02 8.65
N ASP A 96 6.89 -7.50 9.34
CA ASP A 96 6.21 -8.21 10.42
C ASP A 96 5.25 -9.26 9.85
N PRO A 97 5.51 -10.57 10.04
CA PRO A 97 4.68 -11.64 9.49
C PRO A 97 3.30 -11.72 10.17
N ASP A 98 3.14 -11.11 11.34
CA ASP A 98 1.89 -11.12 12.09
C ASP A 98 0.96 -9.94 11.73
N ASP A 99 1.45 -8.95 10.96
CA ASP A 99 0.68 -7.74 10.57
C ASP A 99 0.23 -7.75 9.10
N GLY A 100 0.29 -8.89 8.41
CA GLY A 100 -0.15 -9.03 7.02
C GLY A 100 0.68 -8.23 6.03
N ALA A 101 0.10 -7.93 4.86
CA ALA A 101 0.69 -7.02 3.87
C ALA A 101 -0.23 -5.80 3.72
N TRP A 102 0.35 -4.62 3.75
CA TRP A 102 -0.38 -3.36 3.59
C TRP A 102 0.54 -2.19 3.22
N SER A 103 -0.04 -1.17 2.63
CA SER A 103 0.61 0.13 2.40
C SER A 103 -0.36 1.29 2.60
N TYR A 104 0.16 2.44 3.02
CA TYR A 104 -0.58 3.69 2.90
C TYR A 104 -0.67 4.12 1.43
N VAL A 105 -1.80 4.70 1.05
CA VAL A 105 -2.06 5.09 -0.33
C VAL A 105 -1.39 6.44 -0.65
N GLY A 106 -0.41 6.41 -1.53
CA GLY A 106 0.27 7.59 -2.06
C GLY A 106 0.82 8.51 -0.99
N THR A 107 0.45 9.79 -1.07
CA THR A 107 0.98 10.84 -0.18
C THR A 107 0.51 10.76 1.27
N ASP A 108 -0.41 9.85 1.63
CA ASP A 108 -0.84 9.63 3.02
C ASP A 108 0.32 9.25 3.93
N CYS A 109 1.34 8.56 3.39
CA CYS A 109 2.55 8.22 4.13
C CYS A 109 3.27 9.41 4.78
N ARG A 110 3.07 10.63 4.25
CA ARG A 110 3.64 11.87 4.81
C ARG A 110 3.03 12.28 6.15
N GLY A 111 1.83 11.79 6.47
CA GLY A 111 1.18 12.02 7.75
C GLY A 111 1.62 11.04 8.85
N ILE A 112 2.43 10.04 8.52
CA ILE A 112 2.84 8.99 9.44
C ILE A 112 4.18 9.37 10.11
N PRO A 113 4.30 9.23 11.44
CA PRO A 113 5.54 9.53 12.17
C PRO A 113 6.76 8.81 11.56
N ALA A 114 7.92 9.49 11.53
CA ALA A 114 9.12 9.00 10.85
C ALA A 114 9.70 7.69 11.42
N ASN A 115 9.33 7.32 12.62
CA ASN A 115 9.71 6.06 13.28
C ASN A 115 8.74 4.90 13.03
N GLU A 116 7.64 5.14 12.32
CA GLU A 116 6.62 4.14 12.01
C GLU A 116 6.71 3.69 10.55
N ALA A 117 6.26 2.46 10.29
CA ALA A 117 6.17 1.91 8.94
C ALA A 117 5.06 2.59 8.13
N THR A 118 5.29 2.77 6.83
CA THR A 118 4.27 3.20 5.87
C THR A 118 3.87 2.08 4.93
N MET A 119 4.55 0.95 5.00
CA MET A 119 4.27 -0.30 4.31
C MET A 119 4.74 -1.47 5.19
N ASN A 120 3.96 -2.54 5.23
CA ASN A 120 4.39 -3.81 5.80
C ASN A 120 4.31 -4.92 4.76
N LEU A 121 5.34 -5.76 4.72
CA LEU A 121 5.42 -6.92 3.84
C LEU A 121 5.58 -8.18 4.70
N GLY A 122 4.54 -8.53 5.47
CA GLY A 122 4.52 -9.71 6.33
C GLY A 122 4.56 -11.03 5.55
N PHE A 123 4.19 -10.97 4.28
CA PHE A 123 4.41 -12.04 3.28
C PHE A 123 4.70 -11.39 1.92
N MET A 124 5.38 -12.11 1.04
CA MET A 124 5.91 -11.57 -0.22
C MET A 124 5.72 -12.55 -1.39
N ASP A 125 4.60 -13.26 -1.42
CA ASP A 125 4.26 -14.19 -2.48
C ASP A 125 3.41 -13.54 -3.58
N GLY A 126 3.41 -14.14 -4.77
CA GLY A 126 2.43 -13.89 -5.83
C GLY A 126 2.22 -12.44 -6.27
N GLY A 127 3.24 -11.60 -6.20
CA GLY A 127 3.10 -10.19 -6.62
C GLY A 127 2.65 -9.24 -5.51
N THR A 128 2.51 -9.71 -4.27
CA THR A 128 2.14 -8.87 -3.11
C THR A 128 2.99 -7.61 -3.02
N THR A 129 4.32 -7.73 -3.14
CA THR A 129 5.23 -6.59 -3.07
C THR A 129 4.92 -5.54 -4.16
N ALA A 130 4.68 -5.97 -5.41
CA ALA A 130 4.30 -5.06 -6.49
C ALA A 130 2.96 -4.38 -6.21
N HIS A 131 2.01 -5.12 -5.64
CA HIS A 131 0.68 -4.62 -5.27
C HIS A 131 0.79 -3.52 -4.20
N GLU A 132 1.57 -3.75 -3.13
CA GLU A 132 1.76 -2.74 -2.08
C GLU A 132 2.49 -1.49 -2.60
N PHE A 133 3.43 -1.64 -3.53
CA PHE A 133 4.01 -0.50 -4.23
C PHE A 133 2.98 0.24 -5.08
N GLY A 134 2.00 -0.45 -5.66
CA GLY A 134 0.85 0.18 -6.34
C GLY A 134 0.10 1.13 -5.40
N HIS A 135 -0.17 0.71 -4.16
CA HIS A 135 -0.75 1.59 -3.15
C HIS A 135 0.19 2.75 -2.80
N ALA A 136 1.47 2.48 -2.54
CA ALA A 136 2.43 3.52 -2.20
C ALA A 136 2.57 4.61 -3.28
N ILE A 137 2.37 4.29 -4.55
CA ILE A 137 2.37 5.29 -5.63
C ILE A 137 1.01 5.99 -5.84
N GLY A 138 -0.04 5.57 -5.12
CA GLY A 138 -1.32 6.27 -5.10
C GLY A 138 -2.48 5.53 -5.77
N LEU A 139 -2.35 4.23 -6.06
CA LEU A 139 -3.45 3.40 -6.58
C LEU A 139 -4.24 2.79 -5.43
N ALA A 140 -5.56 2.76 -5.54
CA ALA A 140 -6.46 2.05 -4.63
C ALA A 140 -6.98 0.76 -5.29
N HIS A 141 -7.63 -0.09 -4.50
CA HIS A 141 -8.24 -1.31 -5.01
C HIS A 141 -9.36 -1.01 -6.00
N GLU A 142 -9.35 -1.65 -7.16
CA GLU A 142 -10.35 -1.43 -8.21
C GLU A 142 -11.77 -1.83 -7.74
N HIS A 143 -11.90 -2.76 -6.80
CA HIS A 143 -13.19 -3.14 -6.24
C HIS A 143 -13.86 -2.00 -5.43
N GLN A 144 -13.12 -0.98 -5.03
CA GLN A 144 -13.65 0.23 -4.37
C GLN A 144 -14.18 1.26 -5.38
N ASN A 145 -14.11 0.98 -6.69
CA ASN A 145 -14.55 1.88 -7.74
C ASN A 145 -16.09 1.92 -7.82
N PRO A 146 -16.75 3.05 -7.51
CA PRO A 146 -18.20 3.15 -7.62
C PRO A 146 -18.72 2.96 -9.05
N ALA A 147 -17.86 3.19 -10.05
CA ALA A 147 -18.16 2.99 -11.47
C ALA A 147 -17.70 1.62 -12.00
N GLY A 148 -17.11 0.78 -11.15
CA GLY A 148 -16.53 -0.52 -11.54
C GLY A 148 -17.57 -1.60 -11.86
N GLY A 149 -18.83 -1.38 -11.51
CA GLY A 149 -19.93 -2.31 -11.80
C GLY A 149 -19.83 -3.64 -11.06
N ILE A 150 -19.08 -3.71 -9.97
CA ILE A 150 -19.00 -4.92 -9.14
C ILE A 150 -20.27 -5.03 -8.29
N GLU A 151 -21.03 -6.10 -8.51
CA GLU A 151 -22.18 -6.44 -7.66
C GLU A 151 -21.67 -7.17 -6.41
N TRP A 152 -21.78 -6.50 -5.26
CA TRP A 152 -21.36 -7.07 -3.99
C TRP A 152 -22.42 -8.00 -3.43
N ASN A 153 -22.01 -9.14 -2.89
CA ASN A 153 -22.86 -9.92 -2.00
C ASN A 153 -22.81 -9.27 -0.60
N GLU A 154 -23.72 -8.31 -0.38
CA GLU A 154 -23.78 -7.51 0.85
C GLU A 154 -23.91 -8.39 2.11
N GLU A 155 -24.71 -9.46 2.06
CA GLU A 155 -24.86 -10.37 3.20
C GLU A 155 -23.55 -11.09 3.54
N ALA A 156 -22.77 -11.49 2.54
CA ALA A 156 -21.47 -12.12 2.76
C ALA A 156 -20.47 -11.13 3.35
N VAL A 157 -20.44 -9.90 2.84
CA VAL A 157 -19.57 -8.83 3.35
C VAL A 157 -19.90 -8.51 4.81
N ILE A 158 -21.19 -8.28 5.14
CA ILE A 158 -21.62 -7.96 6.51
C ILE A 158 -21.26 -9.10 7.47
N ARG A 159 -21.44 -10.36 7.06
CA ARG A 159 -21.13 -11.54 7.88
C ARG A 159 -19.64 -11.65 8.19
N GLU A 160 -18.78 -11.37 7.21
CA GLU A 160 -17.32 -11.42 7.36
C GLU A 160 -16.81 -10.32 8.32
N TRP A 161 -17.40 -9.12 8.24
CA TRP A 161 -17.00 -7.99 9.09
C TRP A 161 -17.64 -7.99 10.48
N ALA A 162 -18.67 -8.81 10.72
CA ALA A 162 -19.34 -8.95 12.02
C ALA A 162 -18.77 -10.08 12.89
N SER A 163 -17.81 -10.86 12.38
CA SER A 163 -17.12 -11.97 13.07
C SER A 163 -15.78 -11.50 13.67
#